data_66623ddf4cfa254110498e541b76b517
#
_entry.id   66623ddf4cfa254110498e541b76b517
#
_cell.length_a   1.000
_cell.length_b   1.000
_cell.length_c   1.000
_cell.angle_alpha   90.00
_cell.angle_beta   90.00
_cell.angle_gamma   90.00
#
_symmetry.space_group_name_H-M   'P 1'
#
loop_
_entity.id
_entity.type
_entity.pdbx_description
1 polymer ?
#
loop_
_entity_poly.entity_id
_entity_poly.type
_entity_poly.pdbx_seq_one_letter_code
_entity_poly.pdbx_strand_id
1 'polypeptide(L)'
;GRCNLTNACDVEELFLNVKSNSKFLYSAFYGFDNSRVIDFFESHGMPVKVERGNRVFPVSDKSSDVIFALQRALKEKKVGVLLHTEVSKLCYKKITDTRADEEASDKKPELKITGVILKDGTKMDADAVIVATGGLSYPSTGSTGDGYKMAEDAGHTVTECTPSLVPFNVKEEWAKSLQGLSLKNTAISIYNGKKKLYEDFGEMLFTHFGVSGPMILSASASIKQSLIKQPLDMYIDLKPALTQEALDKRILREFEEAK
;
A
#
# COMPACT_ATOMS: atom_id res chain seq x y z
N GLY A 1 6.78 2.58 -17.43
CA GLY A 1 6.36 3.44 -16.32
C GLY A 1 7.51 3.78 -15.39
N ARG A 2 7.29 4.72 -14.49
CA ARG A 2 8.23 5.10 -13.42
C ARG A 2 8.02 4.20 -12.20
N CYS A 3 9.03 4.05 -11.37
CA CYS A 3 8.94 3.34 -10.09
C CYS A 3 9.40 4.27 -8.96
N ASN A 4 8.51 4.61 -8.03
CA ASN A 4 8.89 5.25 -6.78
C ASN A 4 9.46 4.18 -5.86
N LEU A 5 10.76 4.26 -5.57
CA LEU A 5 11.48 3.25 -4.79
C LEU A 5 11.19 3.38 -3.30
N THR A 6 11.32 4.60 -2.79
CA THR A 6 11.19 4.94 -1.38
C THR A 6 10.95 6.44 -1.22
N ASN A 7 10.97 6.92 0.01
CA ASN A 7 10.98 8.33 0.36
C ASN A 7 12.28 8.67 1.09
N ALA A 8 12.92 9.79 0.77
CA ALA A 8 14.19 10.23 1.34
C ALA A 8 14.02 11.11 2.62
N CYS A 9 12.89 10.96 3.32
CA CYS A 9 12.70 11.61 4.62
C CYS A 9 13.43 10.85 5.74
N ASP A 10 13.47 11.42 6.92
CA ASP A 10 13.97 10.73 8.11
C ASP A 10 13.09 9.52 8.46
N VAL A 11 13.68 8.49 9.06
CA VAL A 11 12.98 7.24 9.36
C VAL A 11 11.79 7.46 10.33
N GLU A 12 11.89 8.42 11.21
CA GLU A 12 10.82 8.83 12.13
C GLU A 12 9.60 9.36 11.37
N GLU A 13 9.81 10.10 10.28
CA GLU A 13 8.73 10.59 9.43
C GLU A 13 8.03 9.44 8.68
N LEU A 14 8.76 8.38 8.31
CA LEU A 14 8.14 7.18 7.74
C LEU A 14 7.10 6.58 8.71
N PHE A 15 7.43 6.50 10.01
CA PHE A 15 6.51 5.96 11.02
C PHE A 15 5.26 6.82 11.20
N LEU A 16 5.35 8.15 11.07
CA LEU A 16 4.19 9.04 11.13
C LEU A 16 3.20 8.80 9.97
N ASN A 17 3.70 8.30 8.85
CA ASN A 17 2.88 7.97 7.69
C ASN A 17 2.25 6.56 7.75
N VAL A 18 2.66 5.70 8.68
CA VAL A 18 2.02 4.41 8.92
C VAL A 18 0.77 4.60 9.76
N LYS A 19 -0.40 4.47 9.15
CA LYS A 19 -1.70 4.84 9.74
C LYS A 19 -2.13 3.98 10.93
N SER A 20 -1.65 2.75 11.03
CA SER A 20 -1.95 1.87 12.15
C SER A 20 -0.81 0.90 12.42
N ASN A 21 -0.66 0.49 13.69
CA ASN A 21 0.30 -0.53 14.12
C ASN A 21 1.76 -0.25 13.70
N SER A 22 2.18 1.02 13.66
CA SER A 22 3.53 1.43 13.22
C SER A 22 4.65 0.74 14.02
N LYS A 23 4.44 0.45 15.30
CA LYS A 23 5.42 -0.24 16.16
C LYS A 23 5.84 -1.62 15.64
N PHE A 24 4.95 -2.31 14.92
CA PHE A 24 5.27 -3.59 14.29
C PHE A 24 6.41 -3.48 13.28
N LEU A 25 6.57 -2.33 12.64
CA LEU A 25 7.58 -2.08 11.62
C LEU A 25 8.92 -1.58 12.16
N TYR A 26 9.08 -1.36 13.48
CA TYR A 26 10.31 -0.80 14.04
C TYR A 26 11.55 -1.61 13.67
N SER A 27 11.53 -2.93 13.93
CA SER A 27 12.67 -3.78 13.58
C SER A 27 13.00 -3.78 12.09
N ALA A 28 11.97 -3.76 11.24
CA ALA A 28 12.17 -3.75 9.79
C ALA A 28 12.76 -2.42 9.31
N PHE A 29 12.20 -1.28 9.73
CA PHE A 29 12.64 0.04 9.26
C PHE A 29 14.00 0.43 9.82
N TYR A 30 14.30 0.14 11.10
CA TYR A 30 15.63 0.38 11.65
C TYR A 30 16.66 -0.67 11.20
N GLY A 31 16.22 -1.88 10.82
CA GLY A 31 17.08 -2.91 10.26
C GLY A 31 17.48 -2.64 8.81
N PHE A 32 16.56 -2.10 8.00
CA PHE A 32 16.77 -1.77 6.59
C PHE A 32 15.91 -0.55 6.24
N ASP A 33 16.44 0.65 6.51
CA ASP A 33 15.77 1.92 6.32
C ASP A 33 15.75 2.38 4.84
N ASN A 34 15.13 3.52 4.62
CA ASN A 34 15.01 4.11 3.30
C ASN A 34 16.35 4.56 2.72
N SER A 35 17.33 4.94 3.54
CA SER A 35 18.69 5.28 3.06
C SER A 35 19.40 4.03 2.55
N ARG A 36 19.30 2.92 3.27
CA ARG A 36 19.81 1.62 2.82
C ARG A 36 19.13 1.11 1.54
N VAL A 37 17.85 1.42 1.33
CA VAL A 37 17.20 1.13 0.05
C VAL A 37 17.85 1.91 -1.07
N ILE A 38 18.15 3.20 -0.88
CA ILE A 38 18.85 4.04 -1.86
C ILE A 38 20.25 3.45 -2.15
N ASP A 39 21.04 3.23 -1.12
CA ASP A 39 22.39 2.68 -1.23
C ASP A 39 22.41 1.32 -1.95
N PHE A 40 21.42 0.48 -1.67
CA PHE A 40 21.27 -0.81 -2.34
C PHE A 40 21.15 -0.65 -3.86
N PHE A 41 20.28 0.23 -4.33
CA PHE A 41 20.06 0.41 -5.75
C PHE A 41 21.25 1.11 -6.43
N GLU A 42 21.85 2.10 -5.79
CA GLU A 42 23.04 2.79 -6.31
C GLU A 42 24.26 1.88 -6.39
N SER A 43 24.50 1.07 -5.36
CA SER A 43 25.60 0.08 -5.37
C SER A 43 25.43 -1.00 -6.44
N HIS A 44 24.21 -1.26 -6.88
CA HIS A 44 23.91 -2.16 -8.00
C HIS A 44 23.77 -1.41 -9.35
N GLY A 45 24.37 -0.22 -9.48
CA GLY A 45 24.49 0.51 -10.73
C GLY A 45 23.19 1.16 -11.23
N MET A 46 22.30 1.55 -10.33
CA MET A 46 21.11 2.31 -10.65
C MET A 46 21.08 3.62 -9.86
N PRO A 47 21.60 4.72 -10.42
CA PRO A 47 21.56 6.02 -9.76
C PRO A 47 20.12 6.50 -9.58
N VAL A 48 19.86 7.16 -8.46
CA VAL A 48 18.56 7.68 -8.11
C VAL A 48 18.52 9.20 -8.03
N LYS A 49 17.32 9.78 -8.09
CA LYS A 49 17.05 11.20 -7.86
C LYS A 49 15.90 11.36 -6.88
N VAL A 50 15.97 12.43 -6.08
CA VAL A 50 14.92 12.83 -5.15
C VAL A 50 14.08 13.92 -5.80
N GLU A 51 12.78 13.76 -5.83
CA GLU A 51 11.81 14.74 -6.34
C GLU A 51 10.97 15.33 -5.21
N ARG A 52 10.11 16.30 -5.55
CA ARG A 52 9.20 16.97 -4.61
C ARG A 52 8.49 15.95 -3.72
N GLY A 53 8.46 16.20 -2.40
CA GLY A 53 7.89 15.31 -1.39
C GLY A 53 8.81 14.15 -1.05
N ASN A 54 10.13 14.33 -1.23
CA ASN A 54 11.17 13.35 -0.91
C ASN A 54 11.00 12.00 -1.64
N ARG A 55 10.27 11.97 -2.76
CA ARG A 55 10.06 10.74 -3.54
C ARG A 55 11.31 10.37 -4.31
N VAL A 56 11.71 9.12 -4.23
CA VAL A 56 12.95 8.61 -4.85
C VAL A 56 12.62 7.81 -6.10
N PHE A 57 13.23 8.20 -7.23
CA PHE A 57 13.04 7.56 -8.53
C PHE A 57 14.40 7.24 -9.18
N PRO A 58 14.46 6.26 -10.11
CA PRO A 58 15.63 6.14 -10.99
C PRO A 58 15.85 7.43 -11.79
N VAL A 59 17.11 7.83 -11.97
CA VAL A 59 17.46 9.00 -12.80
C VAL A 59 16.91 8.86 -14.22
N SER A 60 16.88 7.65 -14.74
CA SER A 60 16.36 7.32 -16.09
C SER A 60 14.86 7.44 -16.24
N ASP A 61 14.09 7.54 -15.15
CA ASP A 61 12.62 7.45 -15.10
C ASP A 61 12.05 6.11 -15.63
N LYS A 62 12.86 5.04 -15.70
CA LYS A 62 12.46 3.74 -16.20
C LYS A 62 12.36 2.71 -15.08
N SER A 63 11.19 2.10 -14.91
CA SER A 63 10.99 1.00 -13.95
C SER A 63 11.78 -0.26 -14.28
N SER A 64 12.17 -0.45 -15.55
CA SER A 64 13.04 -1.55 -15.98
C SER A 64 14.40 -1.53 -15.28
N ASP A 65 14.94 -0.36 -14.96
CA ASP A 65 16.26 -0.26 -14.34
C ASP A 65 16.23 -0.76 -12.89
N VAL A 66 15.09 -0.63 -12.21
CA VAL A 66 14.86 -1.26 -10.91
C VAL A 66 14.95 -2.77 -11.02
N ILE A 67 14.29 -3.35 -12.03
CA ILE A 67 14.33 -4.80 -12.30
C ILE A 67 15.77 -5.25 -12.59
N PHE A 68 16.51 -4.52 -13.42
CA PHE A 68 17.89 -4.83 -13.74
C PHE A 68 18.84 -4.75 -12.54
N ALA A 69 18.65 -3.77 -11.65
CA ALA A 69 19.42 -3.68 -10.41
C ALA A 69 19.18 -4.90 -9.50
N LEU A 70 17.90 -5.29 -9.32
CA LEU A 70 17.54 -6.49 -8.56
C LEU A 70 18.10 -7.77 -9.19
N GLN A 71 18.03 -7.90 -10.51
CA GLN A 71 18.61 -9.05 -11.23
C GLN A 71 20.12 -9.14 -11.04
N ARG A 72 20.85 -7.99 -11.07
CA ARG A 72 22.29 -7.97 -10.77
C ARG A 72 22.58 -8.46 -9.35
N ALA A 73 21.83 -7.95 -8.37
CA ALA A 73 21.98 -8.37 -6.98
C ALA A 73 21.77 -9.88 -6.79
N LEU A 74 20.71 -10.42 -7.39
CA LEU A 74 20.41 -11.86 -7.35
C LEU A 74 21.52 -12.70 -8.02
N LYS A 75 22.03 -12.25 -9.17
CA LYS A 75 23.11 -12.91 -9.90
C LYS A 75 24.42 -12.94 -9.09
N GLU A 76 24.78 -11.81 -8.47
CA GLU A 76 25.97 -11.70 -7.62
C GLU A 76 25.89 -12.67 -6.42
N LYS A 77 24.70 -12.85 -5.86
CA LYS A 77 24.45 -13.78 -4.75
C LYS A 77 24.19 -15.22 -5.23
N LYS A 78 24.28 -15.49 -6.53
CA LYS A 78 24.04 -16.82 -7.14
C LYS A 78 22.64 -17.36 -6.80
N VAL A 79 21.63 -16.50 -6.71
CA VAL A 79 20.25 -16.90 -6.47
C VAL A 79 19.63 -17.40 -7.77
N GLY A 80 19.07 -18.61 -7.74
CA GLY A 80 18.26 -19.15 -8.85
C GLY A 80 16.90 -18.46 -8.90
N VAL A 81 16.52 -17.96 -10.09
CA VAL A 81 15.20 -17.36 -10.33
C VAL A 81 14.42 -18.25 -11.28
N LEU A 82 13.29 -18.77 -10.82
CA LEU A 82 12.38 -19.58 -11.61
C LEU A 82 11.17 -18.73 -12.02
N LEU A 83 11.12 -18.33 -13.28
CA LEU A 83 9.97 -17.58 -13.84
C LEU A 83 8.87 -18.55 -14.25
N HIS A 84 7.64 -18.05 -14.32
CA HIS A 84 6.45 -18.85 -14.69
C HIS A 84 6.27 -20.09 -13.81
N THR A 85 6.72 -20.01 -12.55
CA THR A 85 6.71 -21.10 -11.58
C THR A 85 5.82 -20.71 -10.42
N GLU A 86 4.57 -21.17 -10.46
CA GLU A 86 3.55 -20.82 -9.47
C GLU A 86 3.59 -21.83 -8.32
N VAL A 87 3.71 -21.33 -7.10
CA VAL A 87 3.65 -22.14 -5.88
C VAL A 87 2.19 -22.31 -5.46
N SER A 88 1.77 -23.56 -5.29
CA SER A 88 0.41 -23.91 -4.88
C SER A 88 0.24 -23.93 -3.36
N LYS A 89 1.19 -24.52 -2.63
CA LYS A 89 1.12 -24.66 -1.18
C LYS A 89 2.48 -24.93 -0.55
N LEU A 90 2.55 -24.75 0.78
CA LEU A 90 3.70 -25.13 1.59
C LEU A 90 3.66 -26.63 1.91
N CYS A 91 4.83 -27.26 2.06
CA CYS A 91 4.99 -28.64 2.54
C CYS A 91 5.33 -28.62 4.02
N TYR A 92 4.72 -29.51 4.78
CA TYR A 92 4.95 -29.67 6.21
C TYR A 92 5.31 -31.10 6.58
N LYS A 93 6.13 -31.24 7.63
CA LYS A 93 6.37 -32.50 8.33
C LYS A 93 5.99 -32.31 9.80
N LYS A 94 5.27 -33.24 10.38
CA LYS A 94 5.03 -33.27 11.84
C LYS A 94 6.35 -33.49 12.55
N ILE A 95 6.65 -32.66 13.52
CA ILE A 95 7.74 -32.93 14.47
C ILE A 95 7.13 -33.87 15.52
N THR A 96 7.54 -35.14 15.50
CA THR A 96 7.30 -36.06 16.60
C THR A 96 8.40 -35.83 17.61
N ASP A 97 8.11 -35.10 18.67
CA ASP A 97 9.04 -35.03 19.81
C ASP A 97 9.03 -36.38 20.51
N THR A 98 10.14 -37.11 20.36
CA THR A 98 10.32 -38.42 20.99
C THR A 98 10.55 -38.34 22.51
N ARG A 99 10.42 -37.14 23.09
CA ARG A 99 10.63 -36.86 24.52
C ARG A 99 9.39 -36.33 25.25
N ALA A 100 8.22 -36.34 24.61
CA ALA A 100 6.99 -35.86 25.25
C ALA A 100 6.46 -36.96 26.18
N ASP A 101 6.54 -36.72 27.48
CA ASP A 101 5.81 -37.45 28.51
C ASP A 101 4.30 -37.47 28.18
N GLU A 102 3.63 -38.59 28.49
CA GLU A 102 2.25 -38.91 28.09
C GLU A 102 1.14 -37.94 28.60
N GLU A 103 1.48 -36.83 29.27
CA GLU A 103 0.51 -35.92 29.89
C GLU A 103 0.12 -34.70 29.08
N ALA A 104 0.56 -34.53 27.79
CA ALA A 104 0.28 -33.35 26.99
C ALA A 104 -0.68 -33.65 25.80
N SER A 105 -1.91 -34.10 26.08
CA SER A 105 -2.89 -34.51 25.06
C SER A 105 -3.53 -33.37 24.28
N ASP A 106 -3.34 -32.08 24.65
CA ASP A 106 -4.01 -30.92 24.03
C ASP A 106 -3.11 -29.99 23.20
N LYS A 107 -1.82 -30.29 23.04
CA LYS A 107 -0.94 -29.47 22.20
C LYS A 107 -1.11 -29.83 20.74
N LYS A 108 -1.45 -28.82 19.89
CA LYS A 108 -1.42 -28.98 18.44
C LYS A 108 -0.04 -29.49 18.01
N PRO A 109 0.04 -30.44 17.05
CA PRO A 109 1.33 -30.97 16.61
C PRO A 109 2.17 -29.81 16.02
N GLU A 110 3.41 -29.75 16.44
CA GLU A 110 4.37 -28.81 15.88
C GLU A 110 4.70 -29.24 14.45
N LEU A 111 4.58 -28.30 13.50
CA LEU A 111 4.80 -28.52 12.08
C LEU A 111 6.09 -27.82 11.65
N LYS A 112 6.96 -28.53 10.96
CA LYS A 112 8.14 -27.94 10.29
C LYS A 112 7.88 -27.83 8.80
N ILE A 113 8.14 -26.65 8.23
CA ILE A 113 8.13 -26.47 6.78
C ILE A 113 9.32 -27.21 6.16
N THR A 114 9.10 -27.92 5.07
CA THR A 114 10.11 -28.72 4.39
C THR A 114 10.26 -28.36 2.91
N GLY A 115 9.48 -27.41 2.40
CA GLY A 115 9.52 -26.98 1.03
C GLY A 115 8.18 -26.45 0.54
N VAL A 116 8.00 -26.50 -0.78
CA VAL A 116 6.80 -26.03 -1.49
C VAL A 116 6.32 -27.06 -2.52
N ILE A 117 5.05 -26.99 -2.87
CA ILE A 117 4.48 -27.71 -4.03
C ILE A 117 4.09 -26.67 -5.06
N LEU A 118 4.53 -26.90 -6.30
CA LEU A 118 4.17 -26.08 -7.44
C LEU A 118 2.78 -26.45 -7.96
N LYS A 119 2.21 -25.60 -8.80
CA LYS A 119 0.87 -25.82 -9.38
C LYS A 119 0.79 -27.04 -10.29
N ASP A 120 1.91 -27.41 -10.91
CA ASP A 120 2.03 -28.63 -11.72
C ASP A 120 2.21 -29.92 -10.88
N GLY A 121 2.22 -29.80 -9.56
CA GLY A 121 2.41 -30.91 -8.63
C GLY A 121 3.88 -31.19 -8.26
N THR A 122 4.84 -30.52 -8.87
CA THR A 122 6.27 -30.69 -8.55
C THR A 122 6.55 -30.25 -7.13
N LYS A 123 7.24 -31.10 -6.37
CA LYS A 123 7.70 -30.77 -5.01
C LYS A 123 9.13 -30.22 -5.07
N MET A 124 9.35 -29.11 -4.37
CA MET A 124 10.66 -28.52 -4.15
C MET A 124 10.96 -28.51 -2.65
N ASP A 125 12.00 -29.23 -2.24
CA ASP A 125 12.44 -29.27 -0.84
C ASP A 125 13.24 -28.00 -0.49
N ALA A 126 13.07 -27.49 0.74
CA ALA A 126 13.77 -26.35 1.27
C ALA A 126 13.88 -26.43 2.80
N ASP A 127 14.99 -25.93 3.34
CA ASP A 127 15.21 -25.85 4.79
C ASP A 127 14.37 -24.72 5.43
N ALA A 128 14.08 -23.66 4.66
CA ALA A 128 13.23 -22.54 5.06
C ALA A 128 12.51 -21.97 3.83
N VAL A 129 11.35 -21.35 4.05
CA VAL A 129 10.56 -20.69 3.00
C VAL A 129 10.20 -19.28 3.45
N ILE A 130 10.50 -18.28 2.62
CA ILE A 130 10.06 -16.91 2.81
C ILE A 130 8.89 -16.65 1.86
N VAL A 131 7.70 -16.38 2.42
CA VAL A 131 6.50 -16.03 1.66
C VAL A 131 6.50 -14.52 1.44
N ALA A 132 6.77 -14.10 0.21
CA ALA A 132 6.86 -12.68 -0.19
C ALA A 132 6.01 -12.40 -1.45
N THR A 133 4.79 -12.98 -1.49
CA THR A 133 3.90 -13.01 -2.66
C THR A 133 3.13 -11.73 -2.90
N GLY A 134 3.31 -10.70 -2.06
CA GLY A 134 2.50 -9.50 -2.07
C GLY A 134 1.12 -9.71 -1.44
N GLY A 135 0.23 -8.73 -1.60
CA GLY A 135 -1.12 -8.75 -1.04
C GLY A 135 -2.21 -8.99 -2.09
N LEU A 136 -3.26 -8.13 -2.07
CA LEU A 136 -4.41 -8.21 -2.98
C LEU A 136 -4.49 -7.05 -3.98
N SER A 137 -3.51 -6.13 -3.95
CA SER A 137 -3.46 -5.00 -4.87
C SER A 137 -2.82 -5.41 -6.20
N TYR A 138 -3.46 -5.06 -7.32
CA TYR A 138 -3.03 -5.39 -8.67
C TYR A 138 -2.84 -6.90 -8.92
N PRO A 139 -3.91 -7.70 -8.88
CA PRO A 139 -3.82 -9.16 -9.08
C PRO A 139 -3.17 -9.57 -10.40
N SER A 140 -3.27 -8.72 -11.44
CA SER A 140 -2.62 -8.94 -12.74
C SER A 140 -1.08 -8.98 -12.68
N THR A 141 -0.49 -8.52 -11.59
CA THR A 141 0.97 -8.58 -11.34
C THR A 141 1.38 -9.74 -10.43
N GLY A 142 0.45 -10.63 -10.07
CA GLY A 142 0.69 -11.78 -9.22
C GLY A 142 0.33 -11.60 -7.74
N SER A 143 -0.18 -10.43 -7.35
CA SER A 143 -0.62 -10.17 -5.95
C SER A 143 -2.06 -10.67 -5.74
N THR A 144 -2.23 -11.98 -5.69
CA THR A 144 -3.53 -12.67 -5.66
C THR A 144 -3.99 -13.07 -4.26
N GLY A 145 -3.18 -12.79 -3.24
CA GLY A 145 -3.48 -13.13 -1.85
C GLY A 145 -3.05 -14.54 -1.42
N ASP A 146 -2.29 -15.25 -2.25
CA ASP A 146 -1.85 -16.62 -1.96
C ASP A 146 -1.07 -16.73 -0.64
N GLY A 147 -0.29 -15.67 -0.29
CA GLY A 147 0.42 -15.62 0.98
C GLY A 147 -0.50 -15.64 2.20
N TYR A 148 -1.68 -15.04 2.13
CA TYR A 148 -2.66 -15.10 3.21
C TYR A 148 -3.18 -16.53 3.39
N LYS A 149 -3.54 -17.21 2.30
CA LYS A 149 -3.95 -18.60 2.34
C LYS A 149 -2.85 -19.51 2.89
N MET A 150 -1.61 -19.32 2.44
CA MET A 150 -0.47 -20.07 2.97
C MET A 150 -0.26 -19.84 4.48
N ALA A 151 -0.50 -18.62 4.96
CA ALA A 151 -0.43 -18.29 6.37
C ALA A 151 -1.55 -18.98 7.18
N GLU A 152 -2.79 -18.97 6.67
CA GLU A 152 -3.93 -19.67 7.29
C GLU A 152 -3.70 -21.18 7.34
N ASP A 153 -3.23 -21.77 6.25
CA ASP A 153 -2.87 -23.20 6.16
C ASP A 153 -1.75 -23.56 7.15
N ALA A 154 -0.86 -22.60 7.46
CA ALA A 154 0.19 -22.74 8.47
C ALA A 154 -0.31 -22.51 9.91
N GLY A 155 -1.59 -22.21 10.11
CA GLY A 155 -2.22 -22.01 11.42
C GLY A 155 -2.17 -20.58 11.96
N HIS A 156 -1.78 -19.60 11.13
CA HIS A 156 -1.88 -18.19 11.49
C HIS A 156 -3.30 -17.66 11.31
N THR A 157 -3.68 -16.66 12.10
CA THR A 157 -4.90 -15.90 11.90
C THR A 157 -4.63 -14.75 10.93
N VAL A 158 -5.36 -14.69 9.83
CA VAL A 158 -5.34 -13.56 8.90
C VAL A 158 -6.54 -12.67 9.22
N THR A 159 -6.28 -11.40 9.54
CA THR A 159 -7.34 -10.41 9.75
C THR A 159 -7.96 -10.02 8.42
N GLU A 160 -9.25 -9.63 8.44
CA GLU A 160 -9.95 -9.17 7.25
C GLU A 160 -9.18 -8.02 6.56
N CYS A 161 -8.89 -8.21 5.27
CA CYS A 161 -8.25 -7.19 4.45
C CYS A 161 -9.28 -6.16 4.00
N THR A 162 -9.04 -4.90 4.30
CA THR A 162 -9.89 -3.78 3.87
C THR A 162 -9.17 -2.90 2.86
N PRO A 163 -9.89 -2.25 1.92
CA PRO A 163 -9.30 -1.32 0.98
C PRO A 163 -8.57 -0.18 1.69
N SER A 164 -7.41 0.21 1.16
CA SER A 164 -6.60 1.34 1.63
C SER A 164 -5.94 2.02 0.44
N LEU A 165 -5.80 3.35 0.48
CA LEU A 165 -5.30 4.15 -0.65
C LEU A 165 -6.11 3.91 -1.94
N VAL A 166 -7.43 3.89 -1.80
CA VAL A 166 -8.37 3.68 -2.91
C VAL A 166 -9.24 4.92 -3.13
N PRO A 167 -9.75 5.13 -4.35
CA PRO A 167 -10.74 6.18 -4.63
C PRO A 167 -12.09 5.88 -3.97
N PHE A 168 -12.96 6.89 -3.92
CA PHE A 168 -14.33 6.76 -3.43
C PHE A 168 -15.33 6.76 -4.57
N ASN A 169 -16.32 5.88 -4.49
CA ASN A 169 -17.53 5.99 -5.29
C ASN A 169 -18.40 7.11 -4.72
N VAL A 170 -19.05 7.89 -5.58
CA VAL A 170 -20.04 8.89 -5.19
C VAL A 170 -21.42 8.54 -5.71
N LYS A 171 -22.47 8.99 -5.01
CA LYS A 171 -23.84 8.78 -5.41
C LYS A 171 -24.30 9.76 -6.49
N GLU A 172 -23.75 10.97 -6.44
CA GLU A 172 -24.15 12.11 -7.27
C GLU A 172 -23.68 11.93 -8.71
N GLU A 173 -24.60 11.82 -9.66
CA GLU A 173 -24.29 11.64 -11.08
C GLU A 173 -23.55 12.86 -11.68
N TRP A 174 -23.82 14.07 -11.16
CA TRP A 174 -23.11 15.27 -11.62
C TRP A 174 -21.60 15.17 -11.36
N ALA A 175 -21.17 14.53 -10.27
CA ALA A 175 -19.75 14.35 -9.95
C ALA A 175 -19.05 13.46 -10.97
N LYS A 176 -19.73 12.43 -11.46
CA LYS A 176 -19.23 11.54 -12.51
C LYS A 176 -19.09 12.25 -13.85
N SER A 177 -19.99 13.20 -14.16
CA SER A 177 -19.91 14.00 -15.39
C SER A 177 -18.70 14.93 -15.45
N LEU A 178 -18.06 15.19 -14.29
CA LEU A 178 -16.83 15.99 -14.18
C LEU A 178 -15.55 15.14 -14.36
N GLN A 179 -15.64 13.92 -14.86
CA GLN A 179 -14.49 13.05 -15.10
C GLN A 179 -13.32 13.79 -15.75
N GLY A 180 -12.12 13.66 -15.15
CA GLY A 180 -10.90 14.30 -15.63
C GLY A 180 -10.63 15.69 -15.03
N LEU A 181 -11.61 16.31 -14.38
CA LEU A 181 -11.40 17.58 -13.69
C LEU A 181 -10.57 17.37 -12.42
N SER A 182 -9.41 18.02 -12.36
CA SER A 182 -8.57 18.09 -11.16
C SER A 182 -8.78 19.41 -10.45
N LEU A 183 -9.14 19.35 -9.18
CA LEU A 183 -9.16 20.51 -8.28
C LEU A 183 -7.83 20.62 -7.55
N LYS A 184 -7.27 21.80 -7.50
CA LYS A 184 -6.01 22.13 -6.81
C LYS A 184 -6.26 23.20 -5.76
N ASN A 185 -5.49 23.13 -4.66
CA ASN A 185 -5.60 24.09 -3.56
C ASN A 185 -7.02 24.17 -2.99
N THR A 186 -7.69 23.03 -2.88
CA THR A 186 -9.01 22.87 -2.28
C THR A 186 -8.89 22.16 -0.94
N ALA A 187 -9.87 22.34 -0.06
CA ALA A 187 -9.97 21.52 1.15
C ALA A 187 -11.15 20.57 1.04
N ILE A 188 -11.01 19.40 1.67
CA ILE A 188 -12.10 18.44 1.81
C ILE A 188 -12.35 18.18 3.30
N SER A 189 -13.62 17.97 3.65
CA SER A 189 -14.02 17.49 4.98
C SER A 189 -15.00 16.35 4.81
N ILE A 190 -14.76 15.21 5.48
CA ILE A 190 -15.56 14.00 5.36
C ILE A 190 -16.22 13.71 6.71
N TYR A 191 -17.54 13.48 6.69
CA TYR A 191 -18.37 13.28 7.87
C TYR A 191 -19.12 11.94 7.83
N ASN A 192 -19.33 11.38 9.02
CA ASN A 192 -20.32 10.31 9.26
C ASN A 192 -21.42 10.91 10.17
N GLY A 193 -22.49 11.38 9.57
CA GLY A 193 -23.49 12.20 10.26
C GLY A 193 -22.86 13.48 10.78
N LYS A 194 -22.91 13.71 12.09
CA LYS A 194 -22.32 14.93 12.73
C LYS A 194 -20.82 14.80 13.04
N LYS A 195 -20.23 13.61 12.90
CA LYS A 195 -18.83 13.37 13.28
C LYS A 195 -17.91 13.57 12.08
N LYS A 196 -17.00 14.56 12.18
CA LYS A 196 -15.90 14.72 11.23
C LYS A 196 -14.93 13.55 11.37
N LEU A 197 -14.67 12.84 10.28
CA LEU A 197 -13.76 11.70 10.23
C LEU A 197 -12.40 12.08 9.63
N TYR A 198 -12.40 13.03 8.69
CA TYR A 198 -11.20 13.40 7.96
C TYR A 198 -11.31 14.84 7.45
N GLU A 199 -10.17 15.52 7.36
CA GLU A 199 -10.02 16.83 6.75
C GLU A 199 -8.62 16.94 6.15
N ASP A 200 -8.51 17.53 4.96
CA ASP A 200 -7.22 17.69 4.28
C ASP A 200 -7.29 18.84 3.27
N PHE A 201 -6.12 19.36 2.90
CA PHE A 201 -5.94 20.41 1.92
C PHE A 201 -4.96 19.96 0.83
N GLY A 202 -5.34 20.10 -0.44
CA GLY A 202 -4.48 19.68 -1.54
C GLY A 202 -5.18 19.55 -2.89
N GLU A 203 -5.00 18.39 -3.50
CA GLU A 203 -5.52 18.08 -4.83
C GLU A 203 -6.47 16.89 -4.79
N MET A 204 -7.54 16.95 -5.58
CA MET A 204 -8.44 15.84 -5.85
C MET A 204 -8.79 15.77 -7.34
N LEU A 205 -9.25 14.61 -7.77
CA LEU A 205 -9.60 14.31 -9.17
C LEU A 205 -11.00 13.70 -9.23
N PHE A 206 -11.84 14.18 -10.12
CA PHE A 206 -13.11 13.53 -10.50
C PHE A 206 -12.86 12.40 -11.49
N THR A 207 -13.52 11.26 -11.28
CA THR A 207 -13.45 10.07 -12.13
C THR A 207 -14.84 9.67 -12.61
N HIS A 208 -14.93 8.73 -13.54
CA HIS A 208 -16.22 8.24 -14.06
C HIS A 208 -17.10 7.53 -13.03
N PHE A 209 -16.55 7.19 -11.85
CA PHE A 209 -17.30 6.52 -10.77
C PHE A 209 -17.34 7.35 -9.48
N GLY A 210 -16.57 8.44 -9.41
CA GLY A 210 -16.52 9.25 -8.20
C GLY A 210 -15.30 10.13 -8.11
N VAL A 211 -14.56 10.04 -7.02
CA VAL A 211 -13.43 10.92 -6.72
C VAL A 211 -12.17 10.15 -6.33
N SER A 212 -11.02 10.71 -6.70
CA SER A 212 -9.69 10.19 -6.44
C SER A 212 -8.69 11.33 -6.17
N GLY A 213 -7.42 11.06 -6.25
CA GLY A 213 -6.35 12.04 -6.01
C GLY A 213 -5.76 11.93 -4.60
N PRO A 214 -4.68 12.65 -4.32
CA PRO A 214 -3.89 12.47 -3.10
C PRO A 214 -4.70 12.54 -1.81
N MET A 215 -5.55 13.57 -1.67
CA MET A 215 -6.40 13.73 -0.47
C MET A 215 -7.38 12.58 -0.28
N ILE A 216 -8.01 12.12 -1.36
CA ILE A 216 -9.02 11.03 -1.30
C ILE A 216 -8.35 9.71 -0.94
N LEU A 217 -7.19 9.42 -1.54
CA LEU A 217 -6.43 8.21 -1.22
C LEU A 217 -5.97 8.22 0.25
N SER A 218 -5.50 9.36 0.75
CA SER A 218 -5.13 9.53 2.16
C SER A 218 -6.34 9.38 3.09
N ALA A 219 -7.51 9.92 2.70
CA ALA A 219 -8.76 9.77 3.44
C ALA A 219 -9.14 8.28 3.56
N SER A 220 -9.10 7.53 2.45
CA SER A 220 -9.45 6.11 2.43
C SER A 220 -8.56 5.27 3.34
N ALA A 221 -7.28 5.62 3.47
CA ALA A 221 -6.34 4.96 4.38
C ALA A 221 -6.53 5.34 5.85
N SER A 222 -7.12 6.52 6.10
CA SER A 222 -7.28 7.07 7.46
C SER A 222 -8.62 6.71 8.09
N ILE A 223 -9.66 6.54 7.28
CA ILE A 223 -11.03 6.23 7.73
C ILE A 223 -11.17 4.72 7.89
N LYS A 224 -11.38 4.25 9.12
CA LYS A 224 -11.61 2.83 9.39
C LYS A 224 -12.93 2.39 8.78
N GLN A 225 -12.89 1.44 7.87
CA GLN A 225 -14.08 0.93 7.15
C GLN A 225 -15.15 0.36 8.09
N SER A 226 -14.75 -0.26 9.19
CA SER A 226 -15.68 -0.75 10.23
C SER A 226 -16.57 0.32 10.85
N LEU A 227 -16.22 1.60 10.70
CA LEU A 227 -17.01 2.73 11.17
C LEU A 227 -18.04 3.22 10.13
N ILE A 228 -17.95 2.74 8.88
CA ILE A 228 -18.79 3.17 7.76
C ILE A 228 -20.02 2.26 7.71
N LYS A 229 -21.11 2.68 8.33
CA LYS A 229 -22.41 1.96 8.28
C LYS A 229 -23.39 2.55 7.28
N GLN A 230 -23.08 3.74 6.75
CA GLN A 230 -23.91 4.50 5.81
C GLN A 230 -23.00 5.32 4.91
N PRO A 231 -23.49 5.85 3.79
CA PRO A 231 -22.71 6.80 2.98
C PRO A 231 -22.19 7.96 3.81
N LEU A 232 -20.98 8.39 3.50
CA LEU A 232 -20.35 9.53 4.14
C LEU A 232 -20.67 10.80 3.36
N ASP A 233 -20.78 11.93 4.06
CA ASP A 233 -20.93 13.24 3.46
C ASP A 233 -19.55 13.86 3.27
N MET A 234 -19.25 14.27 2.02
CA MET A 234 -18.01 14.97 1.70
C MET A 234 -18.29 16.39 1.26
N TYR A 235 -17.69 17.34 1.93
CA TYR A 235 -17.74 18.76 1.60
C TYR A 235 -16.43 19.16 0.93
N ILE A 236 -16.52 19.94 -0.14
CA ILE A 236 -15.38 20.46 -0.89
C ILE A 236 -15.39 21.96 -0.77
N ASP A 237 -14.37 22.53 -0.16
CA ASP A 237 -14.14 23.98 -0.15
C ASP A 237 -13.19 24.33 -1.29
N LEU A 238 -13.71 25.06 -2.27
CA LEU A 238 -12.96 25.45 -3.48
C LEU A 238 -12.00 26.60 -3.23
N LYS A 239 -12.16 27.36 -2.15
CA LYS A 239 -11.37 28.57 -1.83
C LYS A 239 -11.04 28.68 -0.33
N PRO A 240 -10.42 27.66 0.27
CA PRO A 240 -10.22 27.59 1.73
C PRO A 240 -9.35 28.72 2.30
N ALA A 241 -8.61 29.44 1.46
CA ALA A 241 -7.82 30.60 1.87
C ALA A 241 -8.64 31.89 2.01
N LEU A 242 -9.90 31.90 1.58
CA LEU A 242 -10.78 33.07 1.67
C LEU A 242 -11.78 32.91 2.81
N THR A 243 -11.97 33.99 3.58
CA THR A 243 -13.13 34.06 4.48
C THR A 243 -14.42 34.19 3.66
N GLN A 244 -15.55 33.86 4.27
CA GLN A 244 -16.86 33.96 3.60
C GLN A 244 -17.12 35.37 3.05
N GLU A 245 -16.76 36.42 3.83
CA GLU A 245 -16.91 37.81 3.40
C GLU A 245 -15.98 38.19 2.25
N ALA A 246 -14.75 37.69 2.26
CA ALA A 246 -13.79 37.91 1.16
C ALA A 246 -14.21 37.21 -0.11
N LEU A 247 -14.78 36.01 0.00
CA LEU A 247 -15.32 35.25 -1.11
C LEU A 247 -16.54 35.95 -1.72
N ASP A 248 -17.47 36.42 -0.90
CA ASP A 248 -18.66 37.16 -1.32
C ASP A 248 -18.29 38.42 -2.10
N LYS A 249 -17.39 39.26 -1.55
CA LYS A 249 -16.88 40.46 -2.24
C LYS A 249 -16.23 40.13 -3.57
N ARG A 250 -15.50 39.02 -3.66
CA ARG A 250 -14.86 38.57 -4.89
C ARG A 250 -15.89 38.14 -5.91
N ILE A 251 -16.89 37.38 -5.54
CA ILE A 251 -17.97 36.93 -6.44
C ILE A 251 -18.74 38.13 -7.00
N LEU A 252 -19.10 39.08 -6.14
CA LEU A 252 -19.80 40.30 -6.58
C LEU A 252 -18.98 41.11 -7.61
N ARG A 253 -17.67 41.25 -7.38
CA ARG A 253 -16.78 41.94 -8.34
C ARG A 253 -16.72 41.18 -9.69
N GLU A 254 -16.56 39.86 -9.65
CA GLU A 254 -16.50 39.05 -10.88
C GLU A 254 -17.83 39.10 -11.67
N PHE A 255 -18.99 39.23 -11.01
CA PHE A 255 -20.27 39.45 -11.67
C PHE A 255 -20.38 40.87 -12.29
N GLU A 256 -19.76 41.88 -11.67
CA GLU A 256 -19.74 43.22 -12.23
C GLU A 256 -18.84 43.33 -13.48
N GLU A 257 -17.70 42.64 -13.45
CA GLU A 257 -16.75 42.57 -14.58
C GLU A 257 -17.26 41.71 -15.75
N ALA A 258 -18.21 40.80 -15.53
CA ALA A 258 -18.80 39.93 -16.56
C ALA A 258 -20.03 40.53 -17.29
N LYS A 259 -20.48 41.74 -16.90
CA LYS A 259 -21.55 42.49 -17.56
C LYS A 259 -20.99 43.25 -18.76
#